data_d1668ed9fcbb2f9a06065c202702fd0e
#
_entry.id   d1668ed9fcbb2f9a06065c202702fd0e
#
_cell.length_a   1.000
_cell.length_b   1.000
_cell.length_c   1.000
_cell.angle_alpha   90.00
_cell.angle_beta   90.00
_cell.angle_gamma   90.00
#
_symmetry.space_group_name_H-M   'P 1'
#
loop_
_entity.id
_entity.type
_entity.pdbx_description
1 polymer ?
#
loop_
_entity_poly.entity_id
_entity_poly.type
_entity_poly.pdbx_seq_one_letter_code
_entity_poly.pdbx_strand_id
1 'polypeptide(L)'
;MEQELAYSFHLGSDKNKSKLAKKVAKENISGTTSLSNNAIQNAKDLSDVNKHNLRDYDNQRELIRTIYGTNDIVNDVKQVYLDEFEEARLEYNNKQTREDRKIKDYFKKVCDSQNDISCEIIIELGDMDFWNDKDKEYRLKMIDVYNEQIKDLIQIVPTFKIANATIHFDENSPHMHVVGVPVIENCKRGMKKQVGKSKVFTKTSLTEIQDKMRNTCIKSYNKFYEVDTRLKEKQKGRNQDINVNEMRSYRKIKKQLEQKEQKLEKANKQTKKLDTDSANINEILDNLKPTLINKNNMVISSEDVQKIKKFTKDVKDTNKTVRSVNDLNIAINEFEHSAFEIEKENRSLKYKLELKDNEIDNLKSELSSKDKIIGKLRTEKEKLRDEVNKFKGFWRNLIKHFQNKIGFDKDEHYKYVSDDLYKNGIFWWQR
;
A
#
# COMPACT_ATOMS: atom_id res chain seq x y z
N MET A 1 -7.16 -20.48 -25.84
CA MET A 1 -7.38 -20.52 -24.37
C MET A 1 -8.04 -19.21 -24.00
N GLU A 2 -9.20 -19.26 -23.34
CA GLU A 2 -9.84 -18.07 -22.80
C GLU A 2 -8.88 -17.42 -21.81
N GLN A 3 -8.61 -16.13 -22.00
CA GLN A 3 -7.67 -15.40 -21.16
C GLN A 3 -8.39 -14.96 -19.87
N GLU A 4 -7.94 -15.44 -18.72
CA GLU A 4 -8.50 -15.04 -17.44
C GLU A 4 -7.73 -13.85 -16.85
N LEU A 5 -8.46 -12.84 -16.32
CA LEU A 5 -7.89 -11.63 -15.74
C LEU A 5 -7.84 -11.68 -14.21
N ALA A 6 -6.76 -11.16 -13.64
CA ALA A 6 -6.69 -10.87 -12.22
C ALA A 6 -7.53 -9.62 -11.91
N TYR A 7 -8.11 -9.55 -10.70
CA TYR A 7 -8.78 -8.37 -10.19
C TYR A 7 -8.32 -8.09 -8.77
N SER A 8 -7.99 -6.86 -8.47
CA SER A 8 -7.68 -6.43 -7.13
C SER A 8 -8.54 -5.22 -6.70
N PHE A 9 -8.88 -5.19 -5.42
CA PHE A 9 -9.59 -4.11 -4.77
C PHE A 9 -9.02 -3.97 -3.36
N HIS A 10 -8.34 -2.87 -3.08
CA HIS A 10 -7.67 -2.64 -1.81
C HIS A 10 -8.12 -1.35 -1.17
N LEU A 11 -8.60 -1.43 0.07
CA LEU A 11 -8.92 -0.27 0.91
C LEU A 11 -7.70 0.10 1.76
N GLY A 12 -7.27 1.35 1.70
CA GLY A 12 -6.21 1.89 2.54
C GLY A 12 -6.53 1.74 4.03
N SER A 13 -5.59 1.22 4.80
CA SER A 13 -5.75 0.99 6.24
C SER A 13 -4.40 1.09 6.95
N ASP A 14 -4.42 1.16 8.29
CA ASP A 14 -3.19 1.15 9.06
C ASP A 14 -2.42 -0.17 8.93
N LYS A 15 -1.10 -0.11 9.17
CA LYS A 15 -0.18 -1.23 9.02
C LYS A 15 -0.60 -2.48 9.82
N ASN A 16 -1.15 -2.30 11.02
CA ASN A 16 -1.53 -3.42 11.88
C ASN A 16 -2.77 -4.13 11.35
N LYS A 17 -3.79 -3.37 10.92
CA LYS A 17 -5.01 -3.94 10.31
C LYS A 17 -4.67 -4.66 9.01
N SER A 18 -3.83 -4.08 8.16
CA SER A 18 -3.38 -4.72 6.92
C SER A 18 -2.60 -6.01 7.19
N LYS A 19 -1.70 -6.02 8.18
CA LYS A 19 -0.94 -7.21 8.59
C LYS A 19 -1.86 -8.33 9.09
N LEU A 20 -2.86 -7.98 9.89
CA LEU A 20 -3.86 -8.94 10.38
C LEU A 20 -4.71 -9.49 9.23
N ALA A 21 -5.18 -8.64 8.33
CA ALA A 21 -5.96 -9.06 7.16
C ALA A 21 -5.17 -10.03 6.27
N LYS A 22 -3.89 -9.76 6.01
CA LYS A 22 -2.98 -10.64 5.26
C LYS A 22 -2.80 -11.99 5.95
N LYS A 23 -2.69 -12.01 7.29
CA LYS A 23 -2.62 -13.27 8.06
C LYS A 23 -3.90 -14.08 7.89
N VAL A 24 -5.07 -13.46 8.09
CA VAL A 24 -6.36 -14.12 7.94
C VAL A 24 -6.59 -14.62 6.50
N ALA A 25 -6.18 -13.85 5.49
CA ALA A 25 -6.30 -14.26 4.09
C ALA A 25 -5.49 -15.53 3.77
N LYS A 26 -4.33 -15.74 4.41
CA LYS A 26 -3.54 -16.97 4.27
C LYS A 26 -4.24 -18.20 4.84
N GLU A 27 -5.11 -18.01 5.82
CA GLU A 27 -5.84 -19.10 6.49
C GLU A 27 -7.18 -19.42 5.83
N ASN A 28 -7.73 -18.49 5.03
CA ASN A 28 -9.03 -18.63 4.38
C ASN A 28 -8.93 -19.12 2.92
N ILE A 29 -9.98 -19.79 2.46
CA ILE A 29 -10.08 -20.28 1.07
C ILE A 29 -10.03 -19.13 0.06
N SER A 30 -10.60 -17.96 0.39
CA SER A 30 -10.57 -16.79 -0.51
C SER A 30 -9.16 -16.25 -0.76
N GLY A 31 -8.22 -16.52 0.15
CA GLY A 31 -6.79 -16.21 0.02
C GLY A 31 -6.38 -14.76 -0.19
N THR A 32 -7.34 -13.86 -0.39
CA THR A 32 -7.11 -12.46 -0.75
C THR A 32 -7.30 -11.54 0.46
N THR A 33 -6.59 -10.41 0.45
CA THR A 33 -6.86 -9.31 1.37
C THR A 33 -7.37 -8.11 0.61
N SER A 34 -8.35 -7.41 1.17
CA SER A 34 -8.87 -6.14 0.66
C SER A 34 -8.30 -4.92 1.36
N LEU A 35 -7.25 -5.07 2.15
CA LEU A 35 -6.60 -3.97 2.86
C LEU A 35 -5.17 -3.73 2.38
N SER A 36 -4.79 -2.46 2.21
CA SER A 36 -3.44 -1.97 1.93
C SER A 36 -2.92 -1.12 3.09
N ASN A 37 -1.63 -0.76 3.08
CA ASN A 37 -1.02 0.05 4.16
C ASN A 37 -1.21 1.57 3.99
N ASN A 38 -2.16 2.03 3.18
CA ASN A 38 -2.38 3.44 2.84
C ASN A 38 -3.51 4.03 3.70
N ALA A 39 -3.29 4.22 5.01
CA ALA A 39 -4.22 4.96 5.85
C ALA A 39 -4.04 6.47 5.63
N ILE A 40 -5.16 7.21 5.55
CA ILE A 40 -5.18 8.68 5.47
C ILE A 40 -5.77 9.21 6.78
N GLN A 41 -4.91 9.47 7.77
CA GLN A 41 -5.32 9.81 9.13
C GLN A 41 -5.16 11.30 9.46
N ASN A 42 -4.38 12.03 8.69
CA ASN A 42 -4.09 13.43 8.93
C ASN A 42 -3.85 14.20 7.61
N ALA A 43 -3.70 15.50 7.70
CA ALA A 43 -3.48 16.36 6.54
C ALA A 43 -2.18 16.06 5.77
N LYS A 44 -1.16 15.54 6.45
CA LYS A 44 0.09 15.14 5.79
C LYS A 44 -0.13 13.90 4.93
N ASP A 45 -0.77 12.87 5.47
CA ASP A 45 -1.07 11.64 4.71
C ASP A 45 -1.90 11.99 3.46
N LEU A 46 -2.89 12.88 3.60
CA LEU A 46 -3.70 13.34 2.47
C LEU A 46 -2.87 14.12 1.43
N SER A 47 -1.94 14.96 1.88
CA SER A 47 -1.01 15.66 0.99
C SER A 47 -0.07 14.69 0.26
N ASP A 48 0.39 13.65 0.93
CA ASP A 48 1.26 12.63 0.32
C ASP A 48 0.49 11.81 -0.73
N VAL A 49 -0.78 11.47 -0.46
CA VAL A 49 -1.69 10.85 -1.45
C VAL A 49 -1.95 11.77 -2.63
N ASN A 50 -2.19 13.08 -2.40
CA ASN A 50 -2.35 14.06 -3.47
C ASN A 50 -1.13 14.08 -4.40
N LYS A 51 0.06 14.17 -3.84
CA LYS A 51 1.32 14.15 -4.61
C LYS A 51 1.49 12.87 -5.40
N HIS A 52 1.22 11.71 -4.77
CA HIS A 52 1.35 10.42 -5.42
C HIS A 52 0.35 10.24 -6.56
N ASN A 53 -0.93 10.47 -6.31
CA ASN A 53 -1.98 10.17 -7.28
C ASN A 53 -1.98 11.15 -8.46
N LEU A 54 -1.59 12.41 -8.23
CA LEU A 54 -1.51 13.44 -9.27
C LEU A 54 -0.11 13.61 -9.87
N ARG A 55 0.89 12.82 -9.42
CA ARG A 55 2.30 12.92 -9.87
C ARG A 55 2.85 14.35 -9.80
N ASP A 56 2.60 15.05 -8.68
CA ASP A 56 3.03 16.44 -8.50
C ASP A 56 4.56 16.62 -8.47
N TYR A 57 5.31 15.52 -8.41
CA TYR A 57 6.78 15.50 -8.36
C TYR A 57 7.43 15.06 -9.67
N ASP A 58 6.65 14.69 -10.72
CA ASP A 58 7.19 14.13 -11.95
C ASP A 58 6.56 14.75 -13.20
N ASN A 59 7.33 14.77 -14.30
CA ASN A 59 6.88 15.26 -15.60
C ASN A 59 5.96 14.28 -16.35
N GLN A 60 5.55 13.17 -15.74
CA GLN A 60 4.75 12.11 -16.36
C GLN A 60 3.22 12.31 -16.22
N ARG A 61 2.78 13.52 -15.92
CA ARG A 61 1.34 13.86 -15.78
C ARG A 61 0.49 13.49 -17.02
N GLU A 62 1.09 13.36 -18.20
CA GLU A 62 0.38 12.95 -19.42
C GLU A 62 -0.20 11.53 -19.36
N LEU A 63 0.35 10.69 -18.49
CA LEU A 63 -0.09 9.31 -18.30
C LEU A 63 -1.07 9.12 -17.13
N ILE A 64 -1.50 10.24 -16.53
CA ILE A 64 -2.49 10.28 -15.45
C ILE A 64 -3.81 10.80 -15.99
N ARG A 65 -4.93 10.20 -15.57
CA ARG A 65 -6.28 10.65 -15.95
C ARG A 65 -7.16 10.78 -14.71
N THR A 66 -7.45 12.01 -14.30
CA THR A 66 -8.49 12.27 -13.31
C THR A 66 -9.85 12.13 -13.99
N ILE A 67 -10.68 11.22 -13.50
CA ILE A 67 -12.02 10.92 -14.03
C ILE A 67 -13.15 11.37 -13.10
N TYR A 68 -12.82 11.74 -11.87
CA TYR A 68 -13.75 12.30 -10.88
C TYR A 68 -13.00 13.29 -9.98
N GLY A 69 -13.63 14.40 -9.60
CA GLY A 69 -12.99 15.46 -8.82
C GLY A 69 -12.11 16.38 -9.67
N THR A 70 -11.14 17.02 -9.03
CA THR A 70 -10.24 18.01 -9.64
C THR A 70 -8.77 17.56 -9.59
N ASN A 71 -7.86 18.45 -9.98
CA ASN A 71 -6.42 18.23 -9.83
C ASN A 71 -5.90 18.66 -8.43
N ASP A 72 -6.76 18.64 -7.41
CA ASP A 72 -6.43 18.93 -6.02
C ASP A 72 -7.28 18.06 -5.08
N ILE A 73 -6.77 16.86 -4.79
CA ILE A 73 -7.46 15.89 -3.92
C ILE A 73 -7.68 16.45 -2.51
N VAL A 74 -6.78 17.29 -2.01
CA VAL A 74 -6.93 17.90 -0.68
C VAL A 74 -8.16 18.80 -0.63
N ASN A 75 -8.35 19.64 -1.65
CA ASN A 75 -9.52 20.49 -1.74
C ASN A 75 -10.79 19.69 -2.05
N ASP A 76 -10.72 18.66 -2.88
CA ASP A 76 -11.87 17.79 -3.17
C ASP A 76 -12.37 17.10 -1.88
N VAL A 77 -11.47 16.57 -1.04
CA VAL A 77 -11.85 16.00 0.25
C VAL A 77 -12.45 17.04 1.20
N LYS A 78 -11.86 18.24 1.29
CA LYS A 78 -12.43 19.32 2.11
C LYS A 78 -13.82 19.74 1.63
N GLN A 79 -14.05 19.75 0.31
CA GLN A 79 -15.38 20.05 -0.24
C GLN A 79 -16.40 19.01 0.20
N VAL A 80 -16.06 17.71 0.13
CA VAL A 80 -16.93 16.65 0.66
C VAL A 80 -17.24 16.86 2.16
N TYR A 81 -16.27 17.34 2.96
CA TYR A 81 -16.53 17.67 4.35
C TYR A 81 -17.52 18.82 4.53
N LEU A 82 -17.45 19.84 3.69
CA LEU A 82 -18.41 20.95 3.69
C LEU A 82 -19.81 20.47 3.28
N ASP A 83 -19.89 19.71 2.19
CA ASP A 83 -21.17 19.25 1.65
C ASP A 83 -21.88 18.27 2.59
N GLU A 84 -21.13 17.36 3.24
CA GLU A 84 -21.72 16.29 4.00
C GLU A 84 -21.89 16.59 5.50
N PHE A 85 -21.04 17.43 6.11
CA PHE A 85 -21.01 17.57 7.56
C PHE A 85 -21.35 18.99 8.06
N GLU A 86 -21.37 20.01 7.22
CA GLU A 86 -21.55 21.40 7.66
C GLU A 86 -22.91 21.62 8.36
N GLU A 87 -23.98 21.10 7.77
CA GLU A 87 -25.31 21.18 8.38
C GLU A 87 -25.34 20.51 9.75
N ALA A 88 -24.81 19.29 9.86
CA ALA A 88 -24.76 18.55 11.13
C ALA A 88 -23.84 19.21 12.16
N ARG A 89 -22.77 19.92 11.72
CA ARG A 89 -21.90 20.73 12.56
C ARG A 89 -22.63 21.93 13.14
N LEU A 90 -23.35 22.65 12.31
CA LEU A 90 -24.15 23.80 12.73
C LEU A 90 -25.25 23.38 13.70
N GLU A 91 -25.98 22.30 13.40
CA GLU A 91 -26.99 21.73 14.29
C GLU A 91 -26.40 21.33 15.67
N TYR A 92 -25.23 20.71 15.66
CA TYR A 92 -24.52 20.35 16.88
C TYR A 92 -24.13 21.60 17.67
N ASN A 93 -23.53 22.61 17.02
CA ASN A 93 -23.06 23.84 17.65
C ASN A 93 -24.21 24.65 18.28
N ASN A 94 -25.38 24.70 17.63
CA ASN A 94 -26.57 25.39 18.14
C ASN A 94 -27.09 24.82 19.48
N LYS A 95 -26.76 23.56 19.77
CA LYS A 95 -27.12 22.89 21.04
C LYS A 95 -26.07 23.09 22.13
N GLN A 96 -24.93 23.71 21.82
CA GLN A 96 -23.84 23.94 22.79
C GLN A 96 -23.97 25.30 23.43
N THR A 97 -24.03 25.33 24.73
CA THR A 97 -24.02 26.58 25.54
C THR A 97 -22.60 27.11 25.77
N ARG A 98 -21.59 26.26 25.68
CA ARG A 98 -20.18 26.59 25.92
C ARG A 98 -19.43 26.69 24.61
N GLU A 99 -18.70 27.80 24.39
CA GLU A 99 -17.91 28.03 23.16
C GLU A 99 -16.79 27.00 22.93
N ASP A 100 -16.16 26.53 24.02
CA ASP A 100 -15.11 25.51 23.96
C ASP A 100 -15.59 24.14 23.46
N ARG A 101 -16.91 23.89 23.48
CA ARG A 101 -17.53 22.66 22.94
C ARG A 101 -17.95 22.77 21.47
N LYS A 102 -18.01 23.98 20.94
CA LYS A 102 -18.37 24.20 19.53
C LYS A 102 -17.26 23.75 18.59
N ILE A 103 -17.65 23.14 17.49
CA ILE A 103 -16.75 22.67 16.44
C ILE A 103 -16.63 23.79 15.41
N LYS A 104 -15.48 24.45 15.36
CA LYS A 104 -15.20 25.53 14.39
C LYS A 104 -14.99 24.98 12.99
N ASP A 105 -14.23 23.90 12.86
CA ASP A 105 -13.88 23.22 11.64
C ASP A 105 -13.90 21.71 11.90
N TYR A 106 -14.77 20.99 11.20
CA TYR A 106 -14.90 19.54 11.41
C TYR A 106 -13.77 18.75 10.74
N PHE A 107 -13.29 19.17 9.59
CA PHE A 107 -12.14 18.53 8.94
C PHE A 107 -10.90 18.59 9.85
N LYS A 108 -10.60 19.78 10.37
CA LYS A 108 -9.49 19.96 11.32
C LYS A 108 -9.66 19.11 12.57
N LYS A 109 -10.87 19.07 13.14
CA LYS A 109 -11.18 18.25 14.33
C LYS A 109 -10.91 16.77 14.06
N VAL A 110 -11.22 16.25 12.86
CA VAL A 110 -10.96 14.87 12.52
C VAL A 110 -9.46 14.63 12.29
N CYS A 111 -8.74 15.57 11.67
CA CYS A 111 -7.27 15.52 11.54
C CYS A 111 -6.55 15.43 12.88
N ASP A 112 -7.10 16.08 13.91
CA ASP A 112 -6.55 16.09 15.28
C ASP A 112 -6.98 14.85 16.09
N SER A 113 -7.74 13.93 15.49
CA SER A 113 -8.24 12.70 16.13
C SER A 113 -7.45 11.47 15.64
N GLN A 114 -7.84 10.28 16.12
CA GLN A 114 -7.30 8.99 15.65
C GLN A 114 -8.12 8.37 14.51
N ASN A 115 -9.10 9.09 13.97
CA ASN A 115 -9.92 8.60 12.88
C ASN A 115 -9.26 8.86 11.53
N ASP A 116 -9.51 7.97 10.57
CA ASP A 116 -9.13 8.24 9.19
C ASP A 116 -10.01 9.39 8.66
N ILE A 117 -9.37 10.42 8.08
CA ILE A 117 -10.07 11.58 7.51
C ILE A 117 -10.73 11.27 6.18
N SER A 118 -10.13 10.36 5.44
CA SER A 118 -10.60 9.81 4.17
C SER A 118 -10.06 8.41 3.98
N CYS A 119 -10.46 7.72 2.92
CA CYS A 119 -9.94 6.42 2.56
C CYS A 119 -9.56 6.43 1.09
N GLU A 120 -8.51 5.71 0.77
CA GLU A 120 -8.15 5.39 -0.60
C GLU A 120 -8.57 3.96 -0.92
N ILE A 121 -9.15 3.77 -2.10
CA ILE A 121 -9.44 2.46 -2.69
C ILE A 121 -8.65 2.35 -3.99
N ILE A 122 -7.88 1.28 -4.13
CA ILE A 122 -7.14 0.99 -5.36
C ILE A 122 -7.84 -0.16 -6.08
N ILE A 123 -8.19 0.05 -7.34
CA ILE A 123 -8.86 -0.94 -8.20
C ILE A 123 -7.97 -1.21 -9.42
N GLU A 124 -7.70 -2.49 -9.66
CA GLU A 124 -6.90 -2.94 -10.79
C GLU A 124 -7.55 -4.16 -11.45
N LEU A 125 -7.58 -4.18 -12.78
CA LEU A 125 -8.01 -5.32 -13.60
C LEU A 125 -6.86 -5.73 -14.54
N GLY A 126 -6.57 -7.01 -14.57
CA GLY A 126 -5.39 -7.54 -15.23
C GLY A 126 -4.15 -7.43 -14.33
N ASP A 127 -3.15 -8.19 -14.67
CA ASP A 127 -1.82 -8.12 -14.07
C ASP A 127 -0.82 -7.57 -15.08
N MET A 128 0.39 -7.28 -14.61
CA MET A 128 1.44 -6.75 -15.45
C MET A 128 1.73 -7.64 -16.66
N ASP A 129 1.66 -8.98 -16.50
CA ASP A 129 1.92 -9.93 -17.61
C ASP A 129 0.86 -9.77 -18.69
N PHE A 130 -0.40 -9.51 -18.32
CA PHE A 130 -1.48 -9.23 -19.25
C PHE A 130 -1.26 -7.90 -20.00
N TRP A 131 -0.85 -6.85 -19.27
CA TRP A 131 -0.77 -5.49 -19.82
C TRP A 131 0.53 -5.23 -20.59
N ASN A 132 1.57 -6.04 -20.41
CA ASN A 132 2.89 -5.80 -21.00
C ASN A 132 2.86 -5.75 -22.54
N ASP A 133 2.04 -6.58 -23.15
CA ASP A 133 1.92 -6.69 -24.61
C ASP A 133 0.82 -5.81 -25.21
N LYS A 134 0.16 -4.97 -24.42
CA LYS A 134 -0.92 -4.08 -24.86
C LYS A 134 -0.40 -2.69 -25.19
N ASP A 135 -0.80 -2.18 -26.33
CA ASP A 135 -0.45 -0.83 -26.77
C ASP A 135 -1.18 0.24 -25.92
N LYS A 136 -0.81 1.50 -26.16
CA LYS A 136 -1.35 2.64 -25.44
C LYS A 136 -2.86 2.80 -25.66
N GLU A 137 -3.33 2.59 -26.88
CA GLU A 137 -4.74 2.78 -27.23
C GLU A 137 -5.60 1.71 -26.53
N TYR A 138 -5.16 0.47 -26.53
CA TYR A 138 -5.82 -0.60 -25.81
C TYR A 138 -5.88 -0.33 -24.31
N ARG A 139 -4.80 0.15 -23.70
CA ARG A 139 -4.76 0.53 -22.27
C ARG A 139 -5.72 1.68 -21.96
N LEU A 140 -5.83 2.68 -22.82
CA LEU A 140 -6.69 3.86 -22.62
C LEU A 140 -8.19 3.53 -22.60
N LYS A 141 -8.64 2.43 -23.20
CA LYS A 141 -10.03 1.95 -23.06
C LYS A 141 -10.44 1.63 -21.63
N MET A 142 -9.47 1.41 -20.72
CA MET A 142 -9.75 1.26 -19.30
C MET A 142 -10.37 2.49 -18.67
N ILE A 143 -10.29 3.68 -19.29
CA ILE A 143 -10.97 4.87 -18.82
C ILE A 143 -12.48 4.63 -18.75
N ASP A 144 -13.08 4.03 -19.77
CA ASP A 144 -14.52 3.74 -19.80
C ASP A 144 -14.90 2.67 -18.76
N VAL A 145 -14.08 1.64 -18.61
CA VAL A 145 -14.28 0.60 -17.58
C VAL A 145 -14.25 1.22 -16.17
N TYR A 146 -13.28 2.07 -15.88
CA TYR A 146 -13.13 2.70 -14.57
C TYR A 146 -14.19 3.78 -14.32
N ASN A 147 -14.67 4.47 -15.34
CA ASN A 147 -15.83 5.36 -15.23
C ASN A 147 -17.10 4.60 -14.78
N GLU A 148 -17.35 3.41 -15.34
CA GLU A 148 -18.45 2.56 -14.85
C GLU A 148 -18.20 2.06 -13.42
N GLN A 149 -16.95 1.71 -13.07
CA GLN A 149 -16.63 1.30 -11.71
C GLN A 149 -16.85 2.41 -10.67
N ILE A 150 -16.69 3.69 -11.01
CA ILE A 150 -17.05 4.80 -10.13
C ILE A 150 -18.56 4.84 -9.91
N LYS A 151 -19.37 4.69 -10.96
CA LYS A 151 -20.84 4.63 -10.85
C LYS A 151 -21.28 3.45 -10.00
N ASP A 152 -20.70 2.28 -10.23
CA ASP A 152 -20.95 1.07 -9.45
C ASP A 152 -20.61 1.27 -7.97
N LEU A 153 -19.46 1.86 -7.67
CA LEU A 153 -19.02 2.10 -6.30
C LEU A 153 -19.96 3.06 -5.55
N ILE A 154 -20.42 4.13 -6.23
CA ILE A 154 -21.42 5.06 -5.68
C ILE A 154 -22.74 4.35 -5.35
N GLN A 155 -23.20 3.42 -6.20
CA GLN A 155 -24.42 2.65 -5.98
C GLN A 155 -24.26 1.59 -4.90
N ILE A 156 -23.13 0.87 -4.87
CA ILE A 156 -22.86 -0.21 -3.94
C ILE A 156 -22.58 0.32 -2.52
N VAL A 157 -21.92 1.48 -2.42
CA VAL A 157 -21.53 2.09 -1.14
C VAL A 157 -21.90 3.58 -1.10
N PRO A 158 -23.20 3.92 -1.05
CA PRO A 158 -23.64 5.33 -1.10
C PRO A 158 -23.16 6.17 0.09
N THR A 159 -22.73 5.51 1.17
CA THR A 159 -22.13 6.14 2.35
C THR A 159 -20.63 6.42 2.22
N PHE A 160 -20.00 5.99 1.13
CA PHE A 160 -18.64 6.37 0.78
C PHE A 160 -18.70 7.48 -0.27
N LYS A 161 -18.48 8.73 0.17
CA LYS A 161 -18.55 9.91 -0.69
C LYS A 161 -17.24 10.09 -1.42
N ILE A 162 -17.24 9.79 -2.73
CA ILE A 162 -16.05 9.91 -3.55
C ILE A 162 -15.69 11.39 -3.69
N ALA A 163 -14.45 11.73 -3.38
CA ALA A 163 -13.88 13.05 -3.56
C ALA A 163 -13.10 13.12 -4.88
N ASN A 164 -12.27 12.12 -5.17
CA ASN A 164 -11.42 12.11 -6.35
C ASN A 164 -11.21 10.67 -6.86
N ALA A 165 -11.07 10.54 -8.18
CA ALA A 165 -10.64 9.30 -8.79
C ALA A 165 -9.67 9.56 -9.94
N THR A 166 -8.51 8.93 -9.88
CA THR A 166 -7.41 9.12 -10.83
C THR A 166 -6.89 7.77 -11.31
N ILE A 167 -6.71 7.64 -12.63
CA ILE A 167 -6.17 6.44 -13.28
C ILE A 167 -4.70 6.66 -13.59
N HIS A 168 -3.87 5.69 -13.24
CA HIS A 168 -2.46 5.64 -13.58
C HIS A 168 -2.23 4.71 -14.77
N PHE A 169 -1.58 5.25 -15.82
CA PHE A 169 -1.12 4.52 -17.00
C PHE A 169 0.40 4.51 -17.13
N ASP A 170 1.10 5.20 -16.23
CA ASP A 170 2.56 5.29 -16.16
C ASP A 170 3.22 4.04 -15.53
N GLU A 171 2.44 3.23 -14.86
CA GLU A 171 2.90 1.99 -14.26
C GLU A 171 2.64 0.76 -15.16
N ASN A 172 3.10 -0.41 -14.72
CA ASN A 172 3.06 -1.63 -15.55
C ASN A 172 1.63 -2.07 -15.91
N SER A 173 0.66 -1.80 -15.05
CA SER A 173 -0.76 -2.08 -15.26
C SER A 173 -1.60 -0.85 -14.99
N PRO A 174 -2.63 -0.55 -15.81
CA PRO A 174 -3.59 0.50 -15.52
C PRO A 174 -4.34 0.20 -14.23
N HIS A 175 -4.34 1.14 -13.28
CA HIS A 175 -5.09 1.01 -12.04
C HIS A 175 -5.66 2.36 -11.62
N MET A 176 -6.74 2.32 -10.85
CA MET A 176 -7.46 3.50 -10.42
C MET A 176 -7.33 3.70 -8.91
N HIS A 177 -6.95 4.89 -8.52
CA HIS A 177 -6.97 5.39 -7.15
C HIS A 177 -8.26 6.18 -6.91
N VAL A 178 -9.08 5.75 -5.96
CA VAL A 178 -10.32 6.42 -5.56
C VAL A 178 -10.18 6.91 -4.13
N VAL A 179 -10.20 8.22 -3.93
CA VAL A 179 -10.16 8.84 -2.61
C VAL A 179 -11.56 9.33 -2.26
N GLY A 180 -12.04 9.00 -1.06
CA GLY A 180 -13.36 9.40 -0.60
C GLY A 180 -13.49 9.41 0.92
N VAL A 181 -14.61 9.94 1.40
CA VAL A 181 -14.93 10.12 2.81
C VAL A 181 -16.03 9.14 3.22
N PRO A 182 -15.78 8.22 4.17
CA PRO A 182 -16.81 7.32 4.68
C PRO A 182 -17.71 8.04 5.68
N VAL A 183 -18.97 8.19 5.35
CA VAL A 183 -19.97 8.95 6.11
C VAL A 183 -20.89 8.00 6.88
N ILE A 184 -21.12 8.31 8.15
CA ILE A 184 -22.12 7.62 8.98
C ILE A 184 -23.14 8.62 9.47
N GLU A 185 -24.41 8.19 9.53
CA GLU A 185 -25.54 8.98 9.95
C GLU A 185 -26.17 8.45 11.23
N ASN A 186 -27.07 9.22 11.80
CA ASN A 186 -27.83 8.86 13.03
C ASN A 186 -26.93 8.54 14.22
N CYS A 187 -25.82 9.26 14.35
CA CYS A 187 -24.89 9.09 15.46
C CYS A 187 -25.53 9.52 16.79
N LYS A 188 -25.49 8.64 17.81
CA LYS A 188 -26.06 8.91 19.14
C LYS A 188 -25.26 9.95 19.96
N ARG A 189 -23.99 10.14 19.66
CA ARG A 189 -23.09 11.07 20.39
C ARG A 189 -22.37 11.96 19.39
N GLY A 190 -22.17 13.23 19.75
CA GLY A 190 -21.53 14.21 18.88
C GLY A 190 -22.47 14.74 17.81
N MET A 191 -21.97 15.00 16.61
CA MET A 191 -22.77 15.38 15.46
C MET A 191 -23.64 14.21 15.01
N LYS A 192 -24.80 14.47 14.42
CA LYS A 192 -25.67 13.40 13.86
C LYS A 192 -25.02 12.67 12.70
N LYS A 193 -24.23 13.37 11.91
CA LYS A 193 -23.48 12.87 10.78
C LYS A 193 -21.98 13.02 11.03
N GLN A 194 -21.21 11.95 10.85
CA GLN A 194 -19.78 11.93 11.18
C GLN A 194 -19.00 11.06 10.20
N VAL A 195 -17.67 11.25 10.12
CA VAL A 195 -16.79 10.32 9.43
C VAL A 195 -16.69 9.01 10.21
N GLY A 196 -16.70 7.86 9.51
CA GLY A 196 -16.73 6.58 10.20
C GLY A 196 -16.36 5.37 9.36
N LYS A 197 -15.07 5.24 8.99
CA LYS A 197 -14.55 4.15 8.17
C LYS A 197 -14.92 2.76 8.64
N SER A 198 -14.72 2.45 9.93
CA SER A 198 -14.94 1.12 10.48
C SER A 198 -16.41 0.66 10.48
N LYS A 199 -17.35 1.60 10.33
CA LYS A 199 -18.77 1.29 10.23
C LYS A 199 -19.24 1.15 8.78
N VAL A 200 -18.65 1.87 7.86
CA VAL A 200 -18.91 1.74 6.42
C VAL A 200 -18.24 0.48 5.88
N PHE A 201 -16.97 0.29 6.21
CA PHE A 201 -16.15 -0.83 5.75
C PHE A 201 -15.91 -1.84 6.89
N THR A 202 -16.93 -2.61 7.21
CA THR A 202 -16.82 -3.77 8.10
C THR A 202 -16.19 -4.95 7.33
N LYS A 203 -15.75 -5.99 8.03
CA LYS A 203 -15.21 -7.20 7.38
C LYS A 203 -16.23 -7.80 6.38
N THR A 204 -17.49 -7.88 6.75
CA THR A 204 -18.55 -8.44 5.91
C THR A 204 -18.84 -7.53 4.71
N SER A 205 -19.12 -6.23 4.96
CA SER A 205 -19.42 -5.29 3.88
C SER A 205 -18.27 -5.17 2.88
N LEU A 206 -17.00 -5.17 3.35
CA LEU A 206 -15.84 -5.08 2.47
C LEU A 206 -15.72 -6.30 1.55
N THR A 207 -16.02 -7.50 2.05
CA THR A 207 -16.06 -8.73 1.21
C THR A 207 -17.16 -8.63 0.15
N GLU A 208 -18.36 -8.21 0.54
CA GLU A 208 -19.49 -8.04 -0.37
C GLU A 208 -19.23 -6.95 -1.43
N ILE A 209 -18.65 -5.82 -1.02
CA ILE A 209 -18.25 -4.73 -1.93
C ILE A 209 -17.24 -5.26 -2.95
N GLN A 210 -16.20 -5.95 -2.49
CA GLN A 210 -15.18 -6.52 -3.36
C GLN A 210 -15.78 -7.50 -4.38
N ASP A 211 -16.69 -8.36 -3.97
CA ASP A 211 -17.34 -9.33 -4.86
C ASP A 211 -18.23 -8.66 -5.89
N LYS A 212 -19.03 -7.67 -5.48
CA LYS A 212 -19.87 -6.89 -6.40
C LYS A 212 -19.02 -6.10 -7.39
N MET A 213 -18.05 -5.33 -6.92
CA MET A 213 -17.15 -4.54 -7.77
C MET A 213 -16.36 -5.40 -8.76
N ARG A 214 -15.88 -6.57 -8.32
CA ARG A 214 -15.22 -7.55 -9.15
C ARG A 214 -16.11 -8.01 -10.32
N ASN A 215 -17.38 -8.33 -10.02
CA ASN A 215 -18.33 -8.81 -11.01
C ASN A 215 -18.78 -7.73 -11.99
N THR A 216 -18.94 -6.49 -11.53
CA THR A 216 -19.31 -5.37 -12.42
C THR A 216 -18.11 -4.96 -13.28
N CYS A 217 -16.87 -5.01 -12.76
CA CYS A 217 -15.67 -4.66 -13.49
C CYS A 217 -15.47 -5.53 -14.73
N ILE A 218 -15.58 -6.87 -14.58
CA ILE A 218 -15.40 -7.75 -15.75
C ILE A 218 -16.51 -7.58 -16.77
N LYS A 219 -17.74 -7.29 -16.34
CA LYS A 219 -18.84 -7.01 -17.29
C LYS A 219 -18.58 -5.71 -18.08
N SER A 220 -18.13 -4.66 -17.41
CA SER A 220 -17.77 -3.39 -18.07
C SER A 220 -16.58 -3.58 -19.01
N TYR A 221 -15.57 -4.35 -18.59
CA TYR A 221 -14.43 -4.68 -19.42
C TYR A 221 -14.88 -5.43 -20.70
N ASN A 222 -15.66 -6.49 -20.56
CA ASN A 222 -16.15 -7.27 -21.70
C ASN A 222 -16.98 -6.42 -22.67
N LYS A 223 -17.79 -5.49 -22.13
CA LYS A 223 -18.60 -4.55 -22.92
C LYS A 223 -17.73 -3.59 -23.75
N PHE A 224 -16.74 -2.93 -23.15
CA PHE A 224 -15.95 -1.90 -23.82
C PHE A 224 -14.85 -2.46 -24.70
N TYR A 225 -14.35 -3.65 -24.38
CA TYR A 225 -13.33 -4.33 -25.19
C TYR A 225 -13.93 -5.31 -26.21
N GLU A 226 -15.25 -5.51 -26.18
CA GLU A 226 -15.98 -6.44 -27.07
C GLU A 226 -15.42 -7.88 -27.01
N VAL A 227 -15.18 -8.37 -25.79
CA VAL A 227 -14.60 -9.68 -25.50
C VAL A 227 -15.45 -10.46 -24.50
N ASP A 228 -15.22 -11.77 -24.39
CA ASP A 228 -15.82 -12.63 -23.35
C ASP A 228 -14.71 -13.21 -22.46
N THR A 229 -14.16 -12.36 -21.62
CA THR A 229 -13.06 -12.70 -20.70
C THR A 229 -13.61 -13.01 -19.32
N ARG A 230 -12.97 -13.92 -18.61
CA ARG A 230 -13.33 -14.30 -17.23
C ARG A 230 -12.29 -13.83 -16.22
N LEU A 231 -12.71 -13.74 -14.98
CA LEU A 231 -11.78 -13.45 -13.88
C LEU A 231 -11.15 -14.74 -13.35
N LYS A 232 -9.85 -14.69 -13.07
CA LYS A 232 -9.13 -15.76 -12.37
C LYS A 232 -9.84 -16.08 -11.05
N GLU A 233 -9.96 -17.36 -10.73
CA GLU A 233 -10.55 -17.78 -9.46
C GLU A 233 -9.76 -17.25 -8.26
N LYS A 234 -10.48 -16.98 -7.15
CA LYS A 234 -9.84 -16.61 -5.88
C LYS A 234 -9.07 -17.82 -5.33
N GLN A 235 -7.79 -17.66 -5.10
CA GLN A 235 -6.91 -18.72 -4.60
C GLN A 235 -6.41 -18.37 -3.19
N LYS A 236 -6.34 -19.39 -2.31
CA LYS A 236 -5.80 -19.26 -0.96
C LYS A 236 -4.34 -18.78 -1.01
N GLY A 237 -4.01 -17.77 -0.23
CA GLY A 237 -2.65 -17.26 -0.07
C GLY A 237 -2.07 -16.53 -1.29
N ARG A 238 -2.90 -16.20 -2.30
CA ARG A 238 -2.45 -15.61 -3.56
C ARG A 238 -1.87 -14.21 -3.42
N ASN A 239 -2.40 -13.39 -2.54
CA ASN A 239 -1.98 -11.99 -2.41
C ASN A 239 -0.84 -11.86 -1.40
N GLN A 240 0.35 -12.19 -1.85
CA GLN A 240 1.55 -11.60 -1.26
C GLN A 240 1.89 -10.39 -2.11
N ASP A 241 1.84 -9.19 -1.52
CA ASP A 241 2.38 -8.00 -2.17
C ASP A 241 3.88 -8.25 -2.36
N ILE A 242 4.28 -8.42 -3.61
CA ILE A 242 5.69 -8.52 -3.99
C ILE A 242 6.13 -7.10 -4.28
N ASN A 243 7.15 -6.64 -3.60
CA ASN A 243 7.73 -5.32 -3.83
C ASN A 243 8.18 -5.23 -5.31
N VAL A 244 7.95 -4.09 -5.96
CA VAL A 244 8.34 -3.83 -7.35
C VAL A 244 9.79 -4.22 -7.61
N ASN A 245 10.69 -3.97 -6.65
CA ASN A 245 12.11 -4.36 -6.73
C ASN A 245 12.35 -5.87 -6.72
N GLU A 246 11.43 -6.66 -6.16
CA GLU A 246 11.50 -8.13 -6.07
C GLU A 246 10.81 -8.83 -7.26
N MET A 247 9.97 -8.10 -8.01
CA MET A 247 9.20 -8.64 -9.14
C MET A 247 10.09 -9.26 -10.23
N ARG A 248 11.25 -8.66 -10.49
CA ARG A 248 12.19 -9.18 -11.50
C ARG A 248 12.76 -10.55 -11.11
N SER A 249 13.10 -10.71 -9.85
CA SER A 249 13.58 -11.98 -9.26
C SER A 249 12.47 -13.01 -9.21
N TYR A 250 11.28 -12.63 -8.79
CA TYR A 250 10.10 -13.49 -8.76
C TYR A 250 9.75 -14.05 -10.15
N ARG A 251 9.75 -13.22 -11.19
CA ARG A 251 9.52 -13.66 -12.58
C ARG A 251 10.55 -14.66 -13.06
N LYS A 252 11.82 -14.43 -12.74
CA LYS A 252 12.90 -15.35 -13.10
C LYS A 252 12.68 -16.71 -12.47
N ILE A 253 12.33 -16.72 -11.18
CA ILE A 253 12.05 -17.93 -10.40
C ILE A 253 10.80 -18.66 -10.94
N LYS A 254 9.71 -17.94 -11.20
CA LYS A 254 8.48 -18.50 -11.76
C LYS A 254 8.73 -19.17 -13.10
N LYS A 255 9.44 -18.51 -14.01
CA LYS A 255 9.80 -19.08 -15.32
C LYS A 255 10.68 -20.34 -15.20
N GLN A 256 11.61 -20.34 -14.24
CA GLN A 256 12.44 -21.51 -13.96
C GLN A 256 11.61 -22.67 -13.40
N LEU A 257 10.66 -22.39 -12.52
CA LEU A 257 9.75 -23.39 -11.95
C LEU A 257 8.88 -24.04 -13.05
N GLU A 258 8.24 -23.23 -13.90
CA GLU A 258 7.43 -23.72 -15.02
C GLU A 258 8.23 -24.61 -15.98
N GLN A 259 9.47 -24.22 -16.30
CA GLN A 259 10.36 -25.06 -17.10
C GLN A 259 10.73 -26.38 -16.42
N LYS A 260 10.85 -26.35 -15.10
CA LYS A 260 11.15 -27.52 -14.28
C LYS A 260 9.97 -28.49 -14.24
N GLU A 261 8.75 -27.98 -14.03
CA GLU A 261 7.52 -28.76 -14.03
C GLU A 261 7.31 -29.48 -15.37
N GLN A 262 7.53 -28.77 -16.49
CA GLN A 262 7.44 -29.37 -17.83
C GLN A 262 8.45 -30.47 -18.03
N LYS A 263 9.70 -30.33 -17.56
CA LYS A 263 10.72 -31.37 -17.65
C LYS A 263 10.37 -32.59 -16.80
N LEU A 264 9.86 -32.37 -15.60
CA LEU A 264 9.43 -33.45 -14.71
C LEU A 264 8.25 -34.23 -15.27
N GLU A 265 7.25 -33.53 -15.83
CA GLU A 265 6.11 -34.17 -16.48
C GLU A 265 6.55 -35.05 -17.69
N LYS A 266 7.50 -34.52 -18.51
CA LYS A 266 8.08 -35.26 -19.61
C LYS A 266 8.83 -36.49 -19.12
N ALA A 267 9.65 -36.40 -18.09
CA ALA A 267 10.37 -37.52 -17.49
C ALA A 267 9.39 -38.59 -16.97
N ASN A 268 8.35 -38.18 -16.25
CA ASN A 268 7.32 -39.11 -15.73
C ASN A 268 6.58 -39.85 -16.85
N LYS A 269 6.25 -39.19 -17.98
CA LYS A 269 5.63 -39.81 -19.13
C LYS A 269 6.58 -40.83 -19.81
N GLN A 270 7.86 -40.49 -19.89
CA GLN A 270 8.87 -41.38 -20.44
C GLN A 270 9.10 -42.62 -19.58
N THR A 271 9.15 -42.44 -18.23
CA THR A 271 9.32 -43.56 -17.30
C THR A 271 8.13 -44.52 -17.36
N LYS A 272 6.89 -44.01 -17.33
CA LYS A 272 5.67 -44.86 -17.47
C LYS A 272 5.69 -45.66 -18.76
N LYS A 273 6.15 -45.07 -19.88
CA LYS A 273 6.28 -45.77 -21.17
C LYS A 273 7.33 -46.88 -21.10
N LEU A 274 8.48 -46.61 -20.47
CA LEU A 274 9.52 -47.62 -20.28
C LEU A 274 9.05 -48.81 -19.44
N ASP A 275 8.24 -48.59 -18.41
CA ASP A 275 7.66 -49.67 -17.59
C ASP A 275 6.80 -50.59 -18.44
N THR A 276 5.95 -50.02 -19.32
CA THR A 276 5.13 -50.81 -20.27
C THR A 276 5.97 -51.54 -21.33
N ASP A 277 6.94 -50.85 -21.91
CA ASP A 277 7.83 -51.45 -22.92
C ASP A 277 8.73 -52.53 -22.31
N SER A 278 9.16 -52.40 -21.04
CA SER A 278 9.92 -53.43 -20.31
C SER A 278 9.11 -54.71 -20.11
N ALA A 279 7.81 -54.59 -19.76
CA ALA A 279 6.93 -55.76 -19.64
C ALA A 279 6.84 -56.53 -21.02
N ASN A 280 6.66 -55.78 -22.10
CA ASN A 280 6.62 -56.37 -23.44
C ASN A 280 7.95 -57.04 -23.84
N ILE A 281 9.09 -56.47 -23.46
CA ILE A 281 10.41 -57.07 -23.75
C ILE A 281 10.61 -58.34 -22.92
N ASN A 282 10.21 -58.37 -21.66
CA ASN A 282 10.26 -59.55 -20.82
C ASN A 282 9.39 -60.68 -21.43
N GLU A 283 8.19 -60.40 -21.89
CA GLU A 283 7.33 -61.36 -22.57
C GLU A 283 8.00 -61.94 -23.83
N ILE A 284 8.69 -61.14 -24.64
CA ILE A 284 9.46 -61.58 -25.81
C ILE A 284 10.58 -62.51 -25.39
N LEU A 285 11.32 -62.17 -24.32
CA LEU A 285 12.45 -63.01 -23.81
C LEU A 285 11.98 -64.32 -23.23
N ASP A 286 10.88 -64.33 -22.53
CA ASP A 286 10.31 -65.56 -21.92
C ASP A 286 9.75 -66.52 -22.97
N ASN A 287 9.33 -66.02 -24.14
CA ASN A 287 8.79 -66.81 -25.22
C ASN A 287 9.85 -67.30 -26.22
N LEU A 288 11.14 -67.05 -26.00
CA LEU A 288 12.23 -67.52 -26.89
C LEU A 288 12.32 -69.03 -26.89
N LYS A 289 12.45 -69.61 -28.08
CA LYS A 289 12.62 -71.08 -28.27
C LYS A 289 14.02 -71.40 -28.75
N PRO A 290 14.62 -72.49 -28.27
CA PRO A 290 15.91 -72.97 -28.75
C PRO A 290 15.84 -73.39 -30.21
N THR A 291 16.97 -73.29 -30.93
CA THR A 291 17.08 -73.79 -32.31
C THR A 291 17.12 -75.32 -32.35
N LEU A 292 16.63 -75.90 -33.44
CA LEU A 292 16.65 -77.35 -33.59
C LEU A 292 18.05 -77.93 -33.70
N ILE A 293 19.05 -77.19 -34.15
CA ILE A 293 20.42 -77.63 -34.42
C ILE A 293 21.31 -77.42 -33.18
N ASN A 294 21.15 -76.34 -32.45
CA ASN A 294 21.94 -76.02 -31.22
C ASN A 294 21.03 -75.42 -30.13
N LYS A 295 20.82 -76.20 -29.12
CA LYS A 295 19.97 -75.86 -27.95
C LYS A 295 20.46 -74.63 -27.18
N ASN A 296 21.70 -74.17 -27.35
CA ASN A 296 22.27 -73.01 -26.74
C ASN A 296 21.92 -71.71 -27.52
N ASN A 297 21.39 -71.85 -28.73
CA ASN A 297 20.97 -70.72 -29.56
C ASN A 297 19.44 -70.54 -29.47
N MET A 298 18.98 -69.33 -29.26
CA MET A 298 17.56 -69.01 -29.29
C MET A 298 17.13 -68.35 -30.59
N VAL A 299 15.89 -68.65 -31.04
CA VAL A 299 15.30 -68.01 -32.21
C VAL A 299 14.54 -66.78 -31.77
N ILE A 300 14.86 -65.71 -32.42
CA ILE A 300 14.15 -64.42 -32.19
C ILE A 300 13.67 -63.85 -33.56
N SER A 301 12.49 -63.32 -33.64
CA SER A 301 11.98 -62.68 -34.83
C SER A 301 12.70 -61.39 -35.16
N SER A 302 12.82 -61.05 -36.45
CA SER A 302 13.38 -59.72 -36.83
C SER A 302 12.61 -58.55 -36.29
N GLU A 303 11.30 -58.68 -36.11
CA GLU A 303 10.42 -57.68 -35.52
C GLU A 303 10.74 -57.49 -34.01
N ASP A 304 10.93 -58.59 -33.28
CA ASP A 304 11.26 -58.52 -31.85
C ASP A 304 12.65 -57.96 -31.60
N VAL A 305 13.61 -58.24 -32.49
CA VAL A 305 14.94 -57.59 -32.46
C VAL A 305 14.81 -56.07 -32.61
N GLN A 306 13.91 -55.59 -33.47
CA GLN A 306 13.66 -54.15 -33.63
C GLN A 306 12.99 -53.54 -32.40
N LYS A 307 12.04 -54.24 -31.74
CA LYS A 307 11.42 -53.81 -30.49
C LYS A 307 12.46 -53.66 -29.37
N ILE A 308 13.36 -54.64 -29.22
CA ILE A 308 14.46 -54.59 -28.24
C ILE A 308 15.42 -53.43 -28.53
N LYS A 309 15.80 -53.22 -29.79
CA LYS A 309 16.67 -52.08 -30.17
C LYS A 309 16.01 -50.73 -29.86
N LYS A 310 14.72 -50.60 -30.14
CA LYS A 310 13.93 -49.39 -29.81
C LYS A 310 13.88 -49.16 -28.32
N PHE A 311 13.57 -50.19 -27.51
CA PHE A 311 13.55 -50.11 -26.05
C PHE A 311 14.91 -49.67 -25.51
N THR A 312 16.03 -50.27 -26.00
CA THR A 312 17.38 -49.86 -25.56
C THR A 312 17.67 -48.40 -25.85
N LYS A 313 17.18 -47.87 -26.97
CA LYS A 313 17.30 -46.46 -27.31
C LYS A 313 16.45 -45.59 -26.38
N ASP A 314 15.20 -45.98 -26.14
CA ASP A 314 14.29 -45.25 -25.25
C ASP A 314 14.81 -45.21 -23.80
N VAL A 315 15.41 -46.28 -23.29
CA VAL A 315 16.13 -46.33 -22.01
C VAL A 315 17.28 -45.32 -21.96
N LYS A 316 18.09 -45.26 -23.01
CA LYS A 316 19.21 -44.31 -23.09
C LYS A 316 18.74 -42.85 -23.10
N ASP A 317 17.68 -42.57 -23.82
CA ASP A 317 17.11 -41.20 -23.91
C ASP A 317 16.41 -40.80 -22.60
N THR A 318 15.72 -41.74 -21.92
CA THR A 318 15.11 -41.53 -20.62
C THR A 318 16.16 -41.28 -19.54
N ASN A 319 17.26 -42.04 -19.52
CA ASN A 319 18.38 -41.82 -18.62
C ASN A 319 18.98 -40.41 -18.75
N LYS A 320 19.08 -39.85 -19.94
CA LYS A 320 19.51 -38.47 -20.13
C LYS A 320 18.52 -37.47 -19.49
N THR A 321 17.23 -37.74 -19.66
CA THR A 321 16.18 -36.88 -19.07
C THR A 321 16.20 -36.97 -17.53
N VAL A 322 16.33 -38.15 -16.94
CA VAL A 322 16.44 -38.38 -15.49
C VAL A 322 17.67 -37.70 -14.90
N ARG A 323 18.84 -37.78 -15.58
CA ARG A 323 20.04 -37.04 -15.14
C ARG A 323 19.78 -35.52 -15.10
N SER A 324 19.10 -34.98 -16.12
CA SER A 324 18.74 -33.56 -16.12
C SER A 324 17.75 -33.20 -15.03
N VAL A 325 16.94 -34.12 -14.49
CA VAL A 325 16.08 -33.94 -13.34
C VAL A 325 16.88 -34.00 -12.03
N ASN A 326 17.89 -34.85 -11.94
CA ASN A 326 18.80 -34.89 -10.78
C ASN A 326 19.64 -33.62 -10.65
N ASP A 327 20.17 -33.09 -11.76
CA ASP A 327 20.82 -31.77 -11.79
C ASP A 327 19.87 -30.67 -11.33
N LEU A 328 18.59 -30.83 -11.58
CA LEU A 328 17.51 -29.97 -11.14
C LEU A 328 17.29 -30.03 -9.62
N ASN A 329 17.35 -31.23 -9.02
CA ASN A 329 17.22 -31.40 -7.55
C ASN A 329 18.39 -30.74 -6.83
N ILE A 330 19.61 -30.85 -7.35
CA ILE A 330 20.78 -30.14 -6.81
C ILE A 330 20.54 -28.63 -6.84
N ALA A 331 20.08 -28.09 -7.98
CA ALA A 331 19.79 -26.68 -8.12
C ALA A 331 18.59 -26.21 -7.21
N ILE A 332 17.63 -27.09 -6.91
CA ILE A 332 16.56 -26.80 -5.93
C ILE A 332 17.15 -26.70 -4.52
N ASN A 333 18.00 -27.62 -4.12
CA ASN A 333 18.63 -27.61 -2.81
C ASN A 333 19.53 -26.37 -2.61
N GLU A 334 20.28 -25.97 -3.65
CA GLU A 334 21.06 -24.72 -3.64
C GLU A 334 20.16 -23.49 -3.52
N PHE A 335 19.00 -23.51 -4.16
CA PHE A 335 18.01 -22.44 -4.08
C PHE A 335 17.36 -22.37 -2.70
N GLU A 336 16.96 -23.51 -2.12
CA GLU A 336 16.42 -23.58 -0.75
C GLU A 336 17.43 -23.06 0.27
N HIS A 337 18.71 -23.40 0.11
CA HIS A 337 19.77 -22.85 0.93
C HIS A 337 19.91 -21.34 0.78
N SER A 338 19.87 -20.84 -0.45
CA SER A 338 19.94 -19.39 -0.73
C SER A 338 18.70 -18.66 -0.17
N ALA A 339 17.52 -19.24 -0.31
CA ALA A 339 16.28 -18.69 0.26
C ALA A 339 16.32 -18.64 1.79
N PHE A 340 16.90 -19.66 2.43
CA PHE A 340 17.10 -19.70 3.88
C PHE A 340 18.06 -18.61 4.37
N GLU A 341 19.19 -18.39 3.68
CA GLU A 341 20.12 -17.32 4.03
C GLU A 341 19.51 -15.93 3.85
N ILE A 342 18.75 -15.70 2.77
CA ILE A 342 18.00 -14.44 2.55
C ILE A 342 16.95 -14.23 3.66
N GLU A 343 16.25 -15.29 4.08
CA GLU A 343 15.28 -15.19 5.17
C GLU A 343 15.96 -14.86 6.51
N LYS A 344 17.13 -15.43 6.76
CA LYS A 344 17.94 -15.15 7.94
C LYS A 344 18.43 -13.70 7.95
N GLU A 345 18.91 -13.19 6.81
CA GLU A 345 19.31 -11.79 6.66
C GLU A 345 18.11 -10.84 6.84
N ASN A 346 16.96 -11.16 6.27
CA ASN A 346 15.72 -10.41 6.46
C ASN A 346 15.28 -10.35 7.93
N ARG A 347 15.43 -11.45 8.68
CA ARG A 347 15.15 -11.45 10.14
C ARG A 347 16.12 -10.52 10.88
N SER A 348 17.40 -10.55 10.54
CA SER A 348 18.42 -9.66 11.11
C SER A 348 18.12 -8.19 10.80
N LEU A 349 17.77 -7.88 9.56
CA LEU A 349 17.39 -6.52 9.16
C LEU A 349 16.13 -6.04 9.85
N LYS A 350 15.11 -6.90 10.01
CA LYS A 350 13.89 -6.57 10.77
C LYS A 350 14.19 -6.24 12.23
N TYR A 351 15.07 -7.02 12.88
CA TYR A 351 15.51 -6.74 14.25
C TYR A 351 16.23 -5.40 14.35
N LYS A 352 17.14 -5.09 13.40
CA LYS A 352 17.82 -3.79 13.35
C LYS A 352 16.84 -2.64 13.14
N LEU A 353 15.82 -2.83 12.32
CA LEU A 353 14.77 -1.84 12.08
C LEU A 353 13.97 -1.58 13.37
N GLU A 354 13.59 -2.62 14.09
CA GLU A 354 12.88 -2.50 15.35
C GLU A 354 13.70 -1.75 16.42
N LEU A 355 15.01 -1.99 16.49
CA LEU A 355 15.91 -1.23 17.35
C LEU A 355 15.94 0.26 16.96
N LYS A 356 15.95 0.58 15.67
CA LYS A 356 15.93 1.97 15.19
C LYS A 356 14.59 2.64 15.43
N ASP A 357 13.48 1.94 15.29
CA ASP A 357 12.15 2.45 15.61
C ASP A 357 12.05 2.80 17.11
N ASN A 358 12.59 1.97 18.00
CA ASN A 358 12.66 2.24 19.43
C ASN A 358 13.55 3.48 19.75
N GLU A 359 14.68 3.63 19.06
CA GLU A 359 15.55 4.80 19.18
C GLU A 359 14.83 6.09 18.75
N ILE A 360 14.08 6.02 17.64
CA ILE A 360 13.25 7.13 17.15
C ILE A 360 12.17 7.51 18.16
N ASP A 361 11.52 6.55 18.78
CA ASP A 361 10.47 6.82 19.75
C ASP A 361 11.03 7.43 21.07
N ASN A 362 12.21 7.00 21.49
CA ASN A 362 12.95 7.63 22.60
C ASN A 362 13.31 9.09 22.26
N LEU A 363 13.85 9.35 21.09
CA LEU A 363 14.20 10.71 20.65
C LEU A 363 12.98 11.62 20.53
N LYS A 364 11.82 11.10 20.07
CA LYS A 364 10.55 11.84 20.05
C LYS A 364 10.09 12.22 21.48
N SER A 365 10.25 11.30 22.43
CA SER A 365 9.93 11.54 23.85
C SER A 365 10.81 12.64 24.45
N GLU A 366 12.13 12.59 24.17
CA GLU A 366 13.07 13.64 24.59
C GLU A 366 12.74 14.99 23.95
N LEU A 367 12.42 15.00 22.66
CA LEU A 367 12.02 16.23 21.96
C LEU A 367 10.77 16.85 22.61
N SER A 368 9.74 16.04 22.88
CA SER A 368 8.53 16.50 23.57
C SER A 368 8.84 17.08 24.95
N SER A 369 9.79 16.51 25.69
CA SER A 369 10.22 17.02 27.00
C SER A 369 10.94 18.37 26.87
N LYS A 370 11.81 18.51 25.88
CA LYS A 370 12.51 19.77 25.57
C LYS A 370 11.51 20.85 25.14
N ASP A 371 10.51 20.52 24.32
CA ASP A 371 9.46 21.46 23.92
C ASP A 371 8.67 22.00 25.11
N LYS A 372 8.37 21.16 26.11
CA LYS A 372 7.73 21.58 27.37
C LYS A 372 8.61 22.56 28.16
N ILE A 373 9.93 22.32 28.21
CA ILE A 373 10.89 23.20 28.85
C ILE A 373 10.95 24.56 28.13
N ILE A 374 11.03 24.52 26.80
CA ILE A 374 11.03 25.74 25.96
C ILE A 374 9.74 26.53 26.18
N GLY A 375 8.59 25.87 26.26
CA GLY A 375 7.32 26.52 26.60
C GLY A 375 7.34 27.25 27.95
N LYS A 376 7.86 26.60 29.00
CA LYS A 376 8.02 27.22 30.32
C LYS A 376 8.96 28.45 30.30
N LEU A 377 10.11 28.30 29.64
CA LEU A 377 11.09 29.39 29.51
C LEU A 377 10.53 30.59 28.72
N ARG A 378 9.71 30.35 27.70
CA ARG A 378 9.01 31.41 26.96
C ARG A 378 8.05 32.16 27.86
N THR A 379 7.28 31.45 28.67
CA THR A 379 6.33 32.06 29.63
C THR A 379 7.06 32.87 30.71
N GLU A 380 8.16 32.38 31.26
CA GLU A 380 9.00 33.12 32.21
C GLU A 380 9.62 34.38 31.58
N LYS A 381 10.12 34.26 30.36
CA LYS A 381 10.63 35.42 29.63
C LYS A 381 9.58 36.50 29.42
N GLU A 382 8.33 36.13 29.13
CA GLU A 382 7.23 37.08 28.99
C GLU A 382 6.90 37.78 30.36
N LYS A 383 6.85 37.01 31.44
CA LYS A 383 6.66 37.59 32.79
C LYS A 383 7.75 38.59 33.15
N LEU A 384 9.02 38.21 32.95
CA LEU A 384 10.16 39.12 33.20
C LEU A 384 10.10 40.37 32.31
N ARG A 385 9.66 40.22 31.06
CA ARG A 385 9.48 41.37 30.16
C ARG A 385 8.39 42.31 30.66
N ASP A 386 7.31 41.78 31.19
CA ASP A 386 6.23 42.59 31.78
C ASP A 386 6.67 43.30 33.07
N GLU A 387 7.44 42.63 33.93
CA GLU A 387 8.03 43.24 35.13
C GLU A 387 8.99 44.38 34.76
N VAL A 388 9.86 44.15 33.78
CA VAL A 388 10.76 45.20 33.27
C VAL A 388 9.97 46.38 32.70
N ASN A 389 8.86 46.11 32.00
CA ASN A 389 8.01 47.19 31.47
C ASN A 389 7.29 47.97 32.60
N LYS A 390 6.82 47.30 33.67
CA LYS A 390 6.27 47.95 34.87
C LYS A 390 7.30 48.80 35.57
N PHE A 391 8.52 48.28 35.73
CA PHE A 391 9.63 49.03 36.33
C PHE A 391 9.99 50.26 35.48
N LYS A 392 10.05 50.14 34.15
CA LYS A 392 10.24 51.29 33.26
C LYS A 392 9.13 52.32 33.37
N GLY A 393 7.87 51.87 33.55
CA GLY A 393 6.72 52.75 33.80
C GLY A 393 6.84 53.51 35.11
N PHE A 394 7.22 52.83 36.19
CA PHE A 394 7.48 53.41 37.48
C PHE A 394 8.59 54.49 37.43
N TRP A 395 9.72 54.18 36.82
CA TRP A 395 10.82 55.14 36.61
C TRP A 395 10.40 56.37 35.82
N ARG A 396 9.65 56.21 34.74
CA ARG A 396 9.13 57.37 33.97
C ARG A 396 8.21 58.24 34.81
N ASN A 397 7.37 57.64 35.62
CA ASN A 397 6.46 58.40 36.54
C ASN A 397 7.23 59.10 37.64
N LEU A 398 8.25 58.46 38.20
CA LEU A 398 9.14 59.02 39.20
C LEU A 398 9.92 60.23 38.67
N ILE A 399 10.50 60.08 37.47
CA ILE A 399 11.21 61.18 36.79
C ILE A 399 10.24 62.36 36.54
N LYS A 400 9.02 62.10 36.04
CA LYS A 400 8.03 63.16 35.86
C LYS A 400 7.62 63.86 37.17
N HIS A 401 7.52 63.11 38.26
CA HIS A 401 7.24 63.67 39.57
C HIS A 401 8.32 64.60 40.05
N PHE A 402 9.60 64.21 39.93
CA PHE A 402 10.73 65.02 40.27
C PHE A 402 10.87 66.28 39.36
N GLN A 403 10.64 66.14 38.07
CA GLN A 403 10.62 67.27 37.13
C GLN A 403 9.56 68.30 37.48
N ASN A 404 8.37 67.86 37.89
CA ASN A 404 7.29 68.75 38.25
C ASN A 404 7.44 69.44 39.65
N LYS A 405 8.15 68.81 40.61
CA LYS A 405 8.32 69.32 41.97
C LYS A 405 9.57 70.15 42.17
N ILE A 406 10.64 69.89 41.43
CA ILE A 406 11.97 70.46 41.75
C ILE A 406 12.47 71.39 40.63
N GLY A 407 11.76 71.53 39.50
CA GLY A 407 12.16 72.36 38.35
C GLY A 407 13.39 71.88 37.64
N PHE A 408 13.63 70.59 37.65
CA PHE A 408 14.77 69.94 36.98
C PHE A 408 14.67 70.10 35.46
N ASP A 409 15.72 70.67 34.85
CA ASP A 409 15.86 70.75 33.43
C ASP A 409 16.21 69.35 32.85
N LYS A 410 15.44 68.95 31.87
CA LYS A 410 15.50 67.61 31.31
C LYS A 410 16.85 67.24 30.69
N ASP A 411 17.56 68.23 30.14
CA ASP A 411 18.80 68.04 29.37
C ASP A 411 20.05 67.90 30.26
N GLU A 412 20.12 68.57 31.43
CA GLU A 412 21.25 68.42 32.35
C GLU A 412 21.22 67.06 33.08
N HIS A 413 20.07 66.57 33.47
CA HIS A 413 20.01 65.28 34.20
C HIS A 413 20.31 64.07 33.28
N TYR A 414 19.91 64.13 32.01
CA TYR A 414 20.28 63.11 31.04
C TYR A 414 21.80 63.04 30.80
N LYS A 415 22.51 64.13 30.89
CA LYS A 415 23.95 64.19 30.67
C LYS A 415 24.75 63.50 31.77
N TYR A 416 24.31 63.60 33.03
CA TYR A 416 25.02 63.02 34.18
C TYR A 416 24.60 61.57 34.48
N VAL A 417 23.34 61.22 34.36
CA VAL A 417 22.83 59.89 34.68
C VAL A 417 22.99 58.93 33.47
N SER A 418 22.95 59.46 32.26
CA SER A 418 23.05 58.62 31.08
C SER A 418 24.48 58.12 30.83
N ASP A 419 25.51 58.92 31.08
CA ASP A 419 26.89 58.50 30.83
C ASP A 419 27.38 57.43 31.81
N ASP A 420 26.97 57.49 33.09
CA ASP A 420 27.38 56.49 34.07
C ASP A 420 26.62 55.18 33.95
N LEU A 421 25.34 55.22 33.63
CA LEU A 421 24.50 54.03 33.39
C LEU A 421 24.75 53.44 31.98
N TYR A 422 25.15 54.28 31.05
CA TYR A 422 25.56 53.83 29.70
C TYR A 422 26.90 53.09 29.75
N LYS A 423 27.85 53.57 30.55
CA LYS A 423 29.15 52.89 30.78
C LYS A 423 29.01 51.57 31.54
N ASN A 424 27.94 51.38 32.32
CA ASN A 424 27.66 50.19 33.08
C ASN A 424 26.67 49.23 32.38
N GLY A 425 26.27 49.45 31.13
CA GLY A 425 25.46 48.54 30.32
C GLY A 425 23.99 48.49 30.68
N ILE A 426 23.44 49.39 31.46
CA ILE A 426 22.10 49.35 31.99
C ILE A 426 21.04 50.01 31.08
N PHE A 427 21.45 50.81 30.06
CA PHE A 427 20.56 51.51 29.12
C PHE A 427 20.82 51.22 27.65
N TRP A 428 20.75 49.97 27.23
CA TRP A 428 20.86 49.58 25.83
C TRP A 428 19.64 49.85 24.93
N TRP A 429 18.60 50.48 25.49
CA TRP A 429 17.26 50.49 24.82
C TRP A 429 16.69 51.88 24.51
N GLN A 430 17.53 52.91 24.48
CA GLN A 430 17.13 54.27 24.10
C GLN A 430 17.79 54.80 22.81
N ARG A 431 18.07 53.89 21.86
CA ARG A 431 18.24 54.30 20.47
C ARG A 431 17.18 53.71 19.59
#